data_038637eda43af720ee76e8f5be4b5031
#
_entry.id   038637eda43af720ee76e8f5be4b5031
#
_cell.length_a   1.000
_cell.length_b   1.000
_cell.length_c   1.000
_cell.angle_alpha   90.00
_cell.angle_beta   90.00
_cell.angle_gamma   90.00
#
_symmetry.space_group_name_H-M   'P 1'
#
loop_
_entity.id
_entity.type
_entity.pdbx_description
1 polymer ?
#
loop_
_entity_poly.entity_id
_entity_poly.type
_entity_poly.pdbx_seq_one_letter_code
_entity_poly.pdbx_strand_id
1 'polypeptide(L)'
;MEFDIFFSISQTPDSSGYKPSESEMFSNFLDQAVKADELGFGVGWIAQAHLSTEVQKTNSRPVVPHYPGEVGLCTDFFQIASEVLSRTSNMEVGSAVMSILASGGPIAQAERVGSLLALHGLNKEERRRVHIGFSAGRFEFMARPYGISPRNALEEVAWPALRGQIFAEASEIFLRLLSGEVIDSSMIR
;
A
#
# COMPACT_ATOMS: atom_id res chain seq x y z
N MET A 1 21.85 -14.68 -8.59
CA MET A 1 20.57 -14.14 -9.09
C MET A 1 19.74 -13.89 -7.84
N GLU A 2 19.23 -12.67 -7.65
CA GLU A 2 18.35 -12.33 -6.54
C GLU A 2 16.91 -12.36 -7.03
N PHE A 3 16.00 -12.81 -6.19
CA PHE A 3 14.57 -12.86 -6.49
C PHE A 3 13.80 -12.14 -5.41
N ASP A 4 12.84 -11.38 -5.82
CA ASP A 4 11.85 -10.76 -4.94
C ASP A 4 10.53 -11.53 -5.02
N ILE A 5 9.67 -11.33 -4.05
CA ILE A 5 8.33 -11.92 -4.03
C ILE A 5 7.26 -10.83 -3.91
N PHE A 6 6.18 -10.98 -4.66
CA PHE A 6 5.03 -10.09 -4.56
C PHE A 6 3.91 -10.76 -3.78
N PHE A 7 3.48 -10.13 -2.72
CA PHE A 7 2.37 -10.58 -1.88
C PHE A 7 1.10 -9.80 -2.17
N SER A 8 0.03 -10.53 -2.45
CA SER A 8 -1.31 -9.98 -2.49
C SER A 8 -2.11 -10.63 -1.36
N ILE A 9 -2.20 -9.96 -0.22
CA ILE A 9 -3.00 -10.45 0.90
C ILE A 9 -4.44 -10.62 0.42
N SER A 10 -4.96 -11.83 0.49
CA SER A 10 -6.22 -12.18 -0.14
C SER A 10 -7.11 -13.04 0.76
N GLN A 11 -8.40 -12.87 0.59
CA GLN A 11 -9.43 -13.61 1.30
C GLN A 11 -10.33 -14.30 0.26
N THR A 12 -9.92 -15.47 -0.18
CA THR A 12 -10.58 -16.25 -1.22
C THR A 12 -11.23 -17.50 -0.63
N PRO A 13 -12.43 -17.87 -1.05
CA PRO A 13 -13.00 -19.15 -0.66
C PRO A 13 -12.21 -20.31 -1.28
N ASP A 14 -12.08 -21.41 -0.54
CA ASP A 14 -11.56 -22.66 -1.07
C ASP A 14 -12.61 -23.42 -1.91
N SER A 15 -12.26 -24.62 -2.37
CA SER A 15 -13.14 -25.47 -3.18
C SER A 15 -14.40 -25.94 -2.44
N SER A 16 -14.41 -25.92 -1.11
CA SER A 16 -15.56 -26.23 -0.28
C SER A 16 -16.45 -25.01 0.01
N GLY A 17 -16.02 -23.81 -0.41
CA GLY A 17 -16.66 -22.53 -0.11
C GLY A 17 -16.27 -21.95 1.24
N TYR A 18 -15.33 -22.55 1.97
CA TYR A 18 -14.80 -21.97 3.19
C TYR A 18 -13.98 -20.72 2.88
N LYS A 19 -14.32 -19.61 3.51
CA LYS A 19 -13.60 -18.34 3.44
C LYS A 19 -12.89 -18.09 4.76
N PRO A 20 -11.57 -17.92 4.78
CA PRO A 20 -10.84 -17.66 6.01
C PRO A 20 -11.29 -16.35 6.67
N SER A 21 -11.24 -16.29 7.98
CA SER A 21 -11.38 -15.04 8.72
C SER A 21 -10.24 -14.07 8.40
N GLU A 22 -10.39 -12.78 8.72
CA GLU A 22 -9.30 -11.81 8.54
C GLU A 22 -8.05 -12.20 9.35
N SER A 23 -8.24 -12.72 10.55
CA SER A 23 -7.14 -13.19 11.41
C SER A 23 -6.37 -14.33 10.76
N GLU A 24 -7.08 -15.32 10.20
CA GLU A 24 -6.44 -16.43 9.47
C GLU A 24 -5.76 -15.95 8.19
N MET A 25 -6.37 -15.02 7.46
CA MET A 25 -5.79 -14.43 6.26
C MET A 25 -4.45 -13.76 6.57
N PHE A 26 -4.37 -12.94 7.62
CA PHE A 26 -3.12 -12.30 8.03
C PHE A 26 -2.09 -13.30 8.57
N SER A 27 -2.52 -14.30 9.35
CA SER A 27 -1.64 -15.38 9.81
C SER A 27 -1.02 -16.12 8.64
N ASN A 28 -1.82 -16.54 7.68
CA ASN A 28 -1.37 -17.24 6.47
C ASN A 28 -0.38 -16.39 5.66
N PHE A 29 -0.63 -15.08 5.56
CA PHE A 29 0.30 -14.17 4.89
C PHE A 29 1.65 -14.10 5.62
N LEU A 30 1.63 -13.92 6.95
CA LEU A 30 2.85 -13.82 7.75
C LEU A 30 3.67 -15.11 7.70
N ASP A 31 3.02 -16.27 7.73
CA ASP A 31 3.69 -17.56 7.55
C ASP A 31 4.35 -17.69 6.18
N GLN A 32 3.69 -17.19 5.12
CA GLN A 32 4.28 -17.13 3.78
C GLN A 32 5.48 -16.18 3.73
N ALA A 33 5.41 -15.03 4.43
CA ALA A 33 6.51 -14.08 4.49
C ALA A 33 7.75 -14.67 5.19
N VAL A 34 7.54 -15.36 6.31
CA VAL A 34 8.60 -16.10 7.01
C VAL A 34 9.20 -17.17 6.09
N LYS A 35 8.35 -17.92 5.38
CA LYS A 35 8.82 -18.94 4.45
C LYS A 35 9.61 -18.35 3.28
N ALA A 36 9.22 -17.18 2.78
CA ALA A 36 9.96 -16.48 1.73
C ALA A 36 11.34 -16.02 2.22
N ASP A 37 11.44 -15.52 3.46
CA ASP A 37 12.72 -15.17 4.09
C ASP A 37 13.65 -16.40 4.20
N GLU A 38 13.13 -17.53 4.67
CA GLU A 38 13.87 -18.80 4.74
C GLU A 38 14.37 -19.30 3.38
N LEU A 39 13.62 -19.02 2.31
CA LEU A 39 13.97 -19.39 0.94
C LEU A 39 14.92 -18.40 0.27
N GLY A 40 15.25 -17.29 0.93
CA GLY A 40 16.23 -16.31 0.47
C GLY A 40 15.70 -15.31 -0.57
N PHE A 41 14.40 -14.99 -0.55
CA PHE A 41 13.87 -13.85 -1.31
C PHE A 41 14.40 -12.54 -0.74
N GLY A 42 14.78 -11.60 -1.62
CA GLY A 42 15.40 -10.32 -1.25
C GLY A 42 14.38 -9.34 -0.68
N VAL A 43 13.34 -9.03 -1.43
CA VAL A 43 12.29 -8.08 -1.03
C VAL A 43 10.90 -8.73 -1.09
N GLY A 44 10.14 -8.57 -0.03
CA GLY A 44 8.71 -8.88 0.01
C GLY A 44 7.88 -7.64 -0.36
N TRP A 45 7.40 -7.58 -1.60
CA TRP A 45 6.55 -6.50 -2.10
C TRP A 45 5.10 -6.74 -1.75
N ILE A 46 4.49 -5.84 -0.97
CA ILE A 46 3.13 -6.00 -0.45
C ILE A 46 2.17 -5.11 -1.22
N ALA A 47 1.19 -5.73 -1.88
CA ALA A 47 0.11 -5.02 -2.55
C ALA A 47 -0.79 -4.32 -1.52
N GLN A 48 -1.11 -3.06 -1.78
CA GLN A 48 -2.03 -2.27 -0.98
C GLN A 48 -3.19 -1.77 -1.82
N ALA A 49 -4.40 -1.99 -1.35
CA ALA A 49 -5.60 -1.43 -1.96
C ALA A 49 -6.55 -0.92 -0.87
N HIS A 50 -6.95 0.33 -1.02
CA HIS A 50 -7.91 0.99 -0.13
C HIS A 50 -9.31 0.86 -0.71
N LEU A 51 -10.31 0.47 0.10
CA LEU A 51 -11.68 0.21 -0.36
C LEU A 51 -11.78 -0.80 -1.53
N SER A 52 -10.85 -1.73 -1.65
CA SER A 52 -10.81 -2.70 -2.74
C SER A 52 -12.09 -3.54 -2.83
N THR A 53 -12.75 -3.77 -1.71
CA THR A 53 -14.01 -4.52 -1.62
C THR A 53 -15.16 -3.86 -2.40
N GLU A 54 -15.15 -2.53 -2.57
CA GLU A 54 -16.17 -1.84 -3.37
C GLU A 54 -16.21 -2.39 -4.80
N VAL A 55 -15.04 -2.48 -5.45
CA VAL A 55 -14.97 -3.00 -6.82
C VAL A 55 -15.09 -4.52 -6.86
N GLN A 56 -14.45 -5.22 -5.96
CA GLN A 56 -14.39 -6.68 -6.00
C GLN A 56 -15.74 -7.33 -5.68
N LYS A 57 -16.55 -6.72 -4.79
CA LYS A 57 -17.89 -7.20 -4.46
C LYS A 57 -18.95 -6.80 -5.47
N THR A 58 -18.79 -5.69 -6.15
CA THR A 58 -19.75 -5.19 -7.13
C THR A 58 -19.50 -5.68 -8.55
N ASN A 59 -18.28 -6.13 -8.86
CA ASN A 59 -17.94 -6.68 -10.15
C ASN A 59 -18.50 -8.11 -10.34
N SER A 60 -19.19 -8.32 -11.45
CA SER A 60 -19.60 -9.66 -11.87
C SER A 60 -18.43 -10.53 -12.37
N ARG A 61 -17.29 -9.93 -12.61
CA ARG A 61 -16.06 -10.63 -13.02
C ARG A 61 -14.98 -10.48 -11.96
N PRO A 62 -14.22 -11.55 -11.64
CA PRO A 62 -13.10 -11.47 -10.72
C PRO A 62 -12.08 -10.39 -11.17
N VAL A 63 -11.56 -9.63 -10.24
CA VAL A 63 -10.49 -8.64 -10.50
C VAL A 63 -9.21 -9.34 -11.00
N VAL A 64 -8.96 -10.53 -10.47
CA VAL A 64 -7.92 -11.44 -10.95
C VAL A 64 -8.62 -12.65 -11.60
N PRO A 65 -8.35 -12.95 -12.88
CA PRO A 65 -8.96 -14.11 -13.54
C PRO A 65 -8.78 -15.39 -12.72
N HIS A 66 -9.84 -16.18 -12.62
CA HIS A 66 -9.88 -17.44 -11.87
C HIS A 66 -9.76 -17.30 -10.32
N TYR A 67 -9.79 -16.08 -9.78
CA TYR A 67 -9.72 -15.81 -8.35
C TYR A 67 -11.04 -15.20 -7.86
N PRO A 68 -11.93 -15.98 -7.23
CA PRO A 68 -13.28 -15.53 -6.89
C PRO A 68 -13.37 -14.71 -5.60
N GLY A 69 -12.25 -14.43 -4.96
CA GLY A 69 -12.20 -13.71 -3.68
C GLY A 69 -11.69 -12.27 -3.79
N GLU A 70 -11.43 -11.68 -2.66
CA GLU A 70 -10.87 -10.36 -2.53
C GLU A 70 -9.33 -10.44 -2.42
N VAL A 71 -8.63 -9.57 -3.11
CA VAL A 71 -7.16 -9.51 -3.17
C VAL A 71 -6.65 -8.12 -2.85
N GLY A 72 -5.40 -8.00 -2.41
CA GLY A 72 -4.77 -6.73 -2.06
C GLY A 72 -5.36 -6.12 -0.79
N LEU A 73 -5.73 -6.92 0.19
CA LEU A 73 -6.40 -6.48 1.42
C LEU A 73 -5.49 -5.85 2.48
N CYS A 74 -4.30 -5.42 2.09
CA CYS A 74 -3.48 -4.57 2.93
C CYS A 74 -3.99 -3.13 2.85
N THR A 75 -4.49 -2.58 3.94
CA THR A 75 -4.95 -1.18 4.03
C THR A 75 -3.95 -0.29 4.78
N ASP A 76 -3.07 -0.88 5.57
CA ASP A 76 -2.00 -0.20 6.28
C ASP A 76 -0.67 -0.96 6.11
N PHE A 77 0.11 -0.53 5.12
CA PHE A 77 1.42 -1.10 4.85
C PHE A 77 2.37 -1.01 6.04
N PHE A 78 2.29 0.07 6.83
CA PHE A 78 3.27 0.31 7.90
C PHE A 78 3.13 -0.70 9.04
N GLN A 79 1.90 -1.06 9.40
CA GLN A 79 1.65 -2.11 10.40
C GLN A 79 2.12 -3.46 9.89
N ILE A 80 1.78 -3.81 8.65
CA ILE A 80 2.17 -5.08 8.04
C ILE A 80 3.69 -5.16 7.87
N ALA A 81 4.35 -4.10 7.44
CA ALA A 81 5.81 -4.06 7.33
C ALA A 81 6.49 -4.31 8.69
N SER A 82 5.99 -3.69 9.76
CA SER A 82 6.51 -3.92 11.11
C SER A 82 6.36 -5.38 11.55
N GLU A 83 5.23 -6.01 11.28
CA GLU A 83 4.99 -7.42 11.59
C GLU A 83 5.91 -8.36 10.77
N VAL A 84 6.08 -8.09 9.48
CA VAL A 84 6.99 -8.88 8.63
C VAL A 84 8.43 -8.74 9.13
N LEU A 85 8.90 -7.51 9.35
CA LEU A 85 10.26 -7.26 9.83
C LEU A 85 10.53 -7.88 11.21
N SER A 86 9.52 -7.96 12.09
CA SER A 86 9.67 -8.59 13.41
C SER A 86 9.80 -10.12 13.35
N ARG A 87 9.34 -10.75 12.28
CA ARG A 87 9.26 -12.21 12.12
C ARG A 87 10.28 -12.77 11.14
N THR A 88 10.93 -11.92 10.37
CA THR A 88 11.93 -12.27 9.36
C THR A 88 13.31 -11.75 9.77
N SER A 89 14.37 -12.27 9.15
CA SER A 89 15.75 -11.92 9.50
C SER A 89 16.53 -11.28 8.36
N ASN A 90 16.21 -11.59 7.10
CA ASN A 90 16.99 -11.20 5.93
C ASN A 90 16.15 -10.40 4.92
N MET A 91 14.89 -10.78 4.73
CA MET A 91 14.03 -10.18 3.71
C MET A 91 13.72 -8.71 4.02
N GLU A 92 13.97 -7.85 3.07
CA GLU A 92 13.53 -6.45 3.07
C GLU A 92 12.02 -6.38 2.74
N VAL A 93 11.37 -5.27 3.05
CA VAL A 93 9.94 -5.11 2.79
C VAL A 93 9.66 -3.88 1.94
N GLY A 94 8.72 -4.01 1.01
CA GLY A 94 8.35 -2.93 0.10
C GLY A 94 6.84 -2.79 -0.11
N SER A 95 6.35 -1.56 -0.24
CA SER A 95 4.96 -1.30 -0.65
C SER A 95 4.81 -1.32 -2.17
N ALA A 96 3.82 -2.06 -2.68
CA ALA A 96 3.61 -2.22 -4.12
C ALA A 96 2.13 -2.09 -4.53
N VAL A 97 1.59 -0.91 -4.43
CA VAL A 97 2.11 0.40 -4.02
C VAL A 97 1.10 1.09 -3.11
N MET A 98 1.54 1.92 -2.19
CA MET A 98 0.62 2.71 -1.40
C MET A 98 0.06 3.89 -2.19
N SER A 99 -1.16 4.31 -1.88
CA SER A 99 -1.75 5.53 -2.44
C SER A 99 -1.41 6.72 -1.55
N ILE A 100 -0.72 7.73 -2.11
CA ILE A 100 -0.45 8.98 -1.38
C ILE A 100 -1.60 9.99 -1.48
N LEU A 101 -2.67 9.67 -2.20
CA LEU A 101 -3.89 10.47 -2.26
C LEU A 101 -5.00 9.95 -1.33
N ALA A 102 -4.80 8.77 -0.73
CA ALA A 102 -5.71 8.17 0.24
C ALA A 102 -5.12 8.23 1.65
N SER A 103 -5.90 7.83 2.65
CA SER A 103 -5.45 7.63 4.04
C SER A 103 -4.78 8.87 4.66
N GLY A 104 -5.34 10.05 4.40
CA GLY A 104 -4.87 11.32 4.95
C GLY A 104 -3.92 12.12 4.04
N GLY A 105 -3.68 11.62 2.82
CA GLY A 105 -2.89 12.34 1.82
C GLY A 105 -1.38 12.28 2.02
N PRO A 106 -0.61 13.05 1.24
CA PRO A 106 0.84 12.98 1.20
C PRO A 106 1.52 13.30 2.54
N ILE A 107 0.94 14.22 3.32
CA ILE A 107 1.49 14.61 4.63
C ILE A 107 1.40 13.44 5.60
N ALA A 108 0.20 12.88 5.79
CA ALA A 108 0.02 11.77 6.72
C ALA A 108 0.83 10.53 6.30
N GLN A 109 0.98 10.30 5.01
CA GLN A 109 1.82 9.21 4.53
C GLN A 109 3.31 9.45 4.80
N ALA A 110 3.81 10.68 4.63
CA ALA A 110 5.18 11.02 4.96
C ALA A 110 5.48 10.86 6.47
N GLU A 111 4.55 11.30 7.33
CA GLU A 111 4.65 11.14 8.79
C GLU A 111 4.69 9.66 9.20
N ARG A 112 3.88 8.80 8.57
CA ARG A 112 3.87 7.35 8.81
C ARG A 112 5.17 6.69 8.35
N VAL A 113 5.69 7.07 7.19
CA VAL A 113 7.01 6.60 6.72
C VAL A 113 8.08 7.01 7.72
N GLY A 114 8.11 8.28 8.12
CA GLY A 114 9.05 8.79 9.11
C GLY A 114 8.98 8.01 10.43
N SER A 115 7.78 7.74 10.92
CA SER A 115 7.56 6.97 12.16
C SER A 115 8.04 5.53 12.01
N LEU A 116 7.71 4.85 10.91
CA LEU A 116 8.18 3.49 10.64
C LEU A 116 9.70 3.43 10.61
N LEU A 117 10.35 4.32 9.86
CA LEU A 117 11.81 4.35 9.73
C LEU A 117 12.50 4.68 11.05
N ALA A 118 11.94 5.60 11.85
CA ALA A 118 12.47 5.91 13.16
C ALA A 118 12.41 4.71 14.12
N LEU A 119 11.28 3.99 14.13
CA LEU A 119 11.12 2.79 14.96
C LEU A 119 12.02 1.64 14.47
N HIS A 120 12.08 1.43 13.16
CA HIS A 120 12.96 0.43 12.54
C HIS A 120 14.44 0.69 12.86
N GLY A 121 14.87 1.95 12.85
CA GLY A 121 16.24 2.36 13.16
C GLY A 121 16.60 2.35 14.66
N LEU A 122 15.70 2.01 15.58
CA LEU A 122 16.02 1.86 17.01
C LEU A 122 16.97 0.69 17.23
N ASN A 123 16.81 -0.40 16.48
CA ASN A 123 17.75 -1.50 16.50
C ASN A 123 18.97 -1.13 15.64
N LYS A 124 20.11 -0.86 16.29
CA LYS A 124 21.37 -0.47 15.60
C LYS A 124 22.01 -1.58 14.78
N GLU A 125 21.61 -2.83 15.00
CA GLU A 125 22.07 -3.99 14.21
C GLU A 125 21.20 -4.22 12.96
N GLU A 126 20.04 -3.60 12.89
CA GLU A 126 19.13 -3.72 11.74
C GLU A 126 19.76 -3.05 10.50
N ARG A 127 19.78 -3.78 9.39
CA ARG A 127 20.35 -3.33 8.11
C ARG A 127 19.39 -3.42 6.94
N ARG A 128 18.25 -4.08 7.13
CA ARG A 128 17.27 -4.25 6.06
C ARG A 128 16.62 -2.91 5.72
N ARG A 129 16.45 -2.67 4.45
CA ARG A 129 15.80 -1.47 3.93
C ARG A 129 14.29 -1.64 3.89
N VAL A 130 13.59 -0.53 4.00
CA VAL A 130 12.16 -0.44 3.70
C VAL A 130 12.01 0.31 2.38
N HIS A 131 11.33 -0.31 1.44
CA HIS A 131 11.13 0.24 0.10
C HIS A 131 9.75 0.87 0.01
N ILE A 132 9.68 2.13 -0.39
CA ILE A 132 8.43 2.88 -0.47
C ILE A 132 8.05 3.07 -1.94
N GLY A 133 7.21 2.18 -2.46
CA GLY A 133 6.52 2.38 -3.73
C GLY A 133 5.20 3.12 -3.51
N PHE A 134 4.94 4.16 -4.29
CA PHE A 134 3.72 4.96 -4.14
C PHE A 134 3.12 5.37 -5.48
N SER A 135 1.82 5.69 -5.46
CA SER A 135 1.08 6.13 -6.65
C SER A 135 -0.13 6.99 -6.25
N ALA A 136 -0.87 7.45 -7.26
CA ALA A 136 -2.17 8.10 -7.07
C ALA A 136 -3.28 7.14 -6.56
N GLY A 137 -2.98 5.84 -6.49
CA GLY A 137 -3.96 4.78 -6.29
C GLY A 137 -4.51 4.23 -7.61
N ARG A 138 -4.71 2.92 -7.65
CA ARG A 138 -5.17 2.20 -8.85
C ARG A 138 -6.58 2.62 -9.29
N PHE A 139 -7.46 2.86 -8.32
CA PHE A 139 -8.87 3.13 -8.56
C PHE A 139 -9.23 4.54 -8.11
N GLU A 140 -10.06 5.23 -8.88
CA GLU A 140 -10.50 6.60 -8.57
C GLU A 140 -11.31 6.69 -7.29
N PHE A 141 -12.13 5.68 -7.01
CA PHE A 141 -12.93 5.64 -5.79
C PHE A 141 -12.08 5.68 -4.51
N MET A 142 -10.81 5.28 -4.56
CA MET A 142 -9.93 5.29 -3.38
C MET A 142 -9.65 6.71 -2.85
N ALA A 143 -9.63 7.70 -3.73
CA ALA A 143 -9.36 9.10 -3.36
C ALA A 143 -10.65 9.92 -3.14
N ARG A 144 -11.79 9.45 -3.65
CA ARG A 144 -13.10 10.14 -3.54
C ARG A 144 -13.51 10.48 -2.10
N PRO A 145 -13.37 9.59 -1.09
CA PRO A 145 -13.70 9.93 0.30
C PRO A 145 -12.86 11.06 0.89
N TYR A 146 -11.74 11.38 0.26
CA TYR A 146 -10.83 12.47 0.65
C TYR A 146 -11.07 13.75 -0.16
N GLY A 147 -12.19 13.85 -0.88
CA GLY A 147 -12.55 15.02 -1.65
C GLY A 147 -11.88 15.14 -3.02
N ILE A 148 -11.10 14.13 -3.43
CA ILE A 148 -10.41 14.10 -4.72
C ILE A 148 -11.30 13.44 -5.75
N SER A 149 -12.17 14.28 -6.36
CA SER A 149 -13.11 13.89 -7.40
C SER A 149 -13.50 15.12 -8.22
N PRO A 150 -13.98 14.95 -9.47
CA PRO A 150 -14.46 16.08 -10.26
C PRO A 150 -15.69 16.72 -9.58
N ARG A 151 -15.74 18.06 -9.56
CA ARG A 151 -16.79 18.84 -8.90
C ARG A 151 -17.86 19.35 -9.84
N ASN A 152 -17.60 19.30 -11.15
CA ASN A 152 -18.51 19.77 -12.20
C ASN A 152 -18.19 19.09 -13.55
N ALA A 153 -19.05 19.29 -14.55
CA ALA A 153 -18.93 18.65 -15.86
C ALA A 153 -17.62 19.03 -16.61
N LEU A 154 -17.07 20.22 -16.39
CA LEU A 154 -15.81 20.63 -17.00
C LEU A 154 -14.62 19.87 -16.40
N GLU A 155 -14.62 19.76 -15.08
CA GLU A 155 -13.61 18.97 -14.37
C GLU A 155 -13.71 17.49 -14.73
N GLU A 156 -14.91 16.94 -14.93
CA GLU A 156 -15.13 15.57 -15.39
C GLU A 156 -14.39 15.30 -16.71
N VAL A 157 -14.53 16.19 -17.68
CA VAL A 157 -13.85 16.09 -18.99
C VAL A 157 -12.32 16.22 -18.85
N ALA A 158 -11.86 17.13 -17.98
CA ALA A 158 -10.43 17.39 -17.75
C ALA A 158 -9.81 16.42 -16.73
N TRP A 159 -10.58 15.52 -16.12
CA TRP A 159 -10.19 14.74 -14.95
C TRP A 159 -8.89 13.95 -15.12
N PRO A 160 -8.61 13.29 -16.24
CA PRO A 160 -7.34 12.58 -16.41
C PRO A 160 -6.11 13.49 -16.24
N ALA A 161 -6.18 14.72 -16.75
CA ALA A 161 -5.10 15.70 -16.63
C ALA A 161 -5.02 16.28 -15.21
N LEU A 162 -6.16 16.65 -14.61
CA LEU A 162 -6.24 17.18 -13.25
C LEU A 162 -5.72 16.18 -12.24
N ARG A 163 -6.10 14.91 -12.36
CA ARG A 163 -5.62 13.84 -11.50
C ARG A 163 -4.11 13.67 -11.57
N GLY A 164 -3.53 13.81 -12.77
CA GLY A 164 -2.08 13.79 -12.97
C GLY A 164 -1.39 14.96 -12.24
N GLN A 165 -1.95 16.17 -12.31
CA GLN A 165 -1.43 17.34 -11.61
C GLN A 165 -1.53 17.19 -10.09
N ILE A 166 -2.68 16.75 -9.57
CA ILE A 166 -2.88 16.49 -8.14
C ILE A 166 -1.84 15.47 -7.64
N PHE A 167 -1.60 14.41 -8.40
CA PHE A 167 -0.61 13.41 -8.04
C PHE A 167 0.82 13.96 -8.08
N ALA A 168 1.16 14.79 -9.05
CA ALA A 168 2.47 15.43 -9.15
C ALA A 168 2.74 16.33 -7.93
N GLU A 169 1.77 17.19 -7.56
CA GLU A 169 1.87 18.04 -6.36
C GLU A 169 1.95 17.20 -5.08
N ALA A 170 1.10 16.21 -4.91
CA ALA A 170 1.16 15.32 -3.77
C ALA A 170 2.50 14.58 -3.66
N SER A 171 3.08 14.17 -4.79
CA SER A 171 4.39 13.53 -4.84
C SER A 171 5.50 14.48 -4.41
N GLU A 172 5.45 15.75 -4.87
CA GLU A 172 6.40 16.76 -4.44
C GLU A 172 6.34 17.00 -2.95
N ILE A 173 5.14 17.22 -2.39
CA ILE A 173 4.94 17.42 -0.95
C ILE A 173 5.49 16.21 -0.16
N PHE A 174 5.12 15.01 -0.58
CA PHE A 174 5.55 13.76 0.06
C PHE A 174 7.08 13.63 0.10
N LEU A 175 7.74 13.82 -1.03
CA LEU A 175 9.20 13.66 -1.14
C LEU A 175 9.97 14.76 -0.40
N ARG A 176 9.48 16.01 -0.42
CA ARG A 176 10.08 17.11 0.34
C ARG A 176 10.01 16.87 1.84
N LEU A 177 8.87 16.39 2.35
CA LEU A 177 8.75 16.02 3.76
C LEU A 177 9.67 14.86 4.14
N LEU A 178 9.78 13.84 3.28
CA LEU A 178 10.72 12.73 3.52
C LEU A 178 12.19 13.16 3.46
N SER A 179 12.52 14.20 2.73
CA SER A 179 13.87 14.78 2.74
C SER A 179 14.17 15.62 3.98
N GLY A 180 13.21 15.79 4.87
CA GLY A 180 13.33 16.59 6.10
C GLY A 180 13.10 18.09 5.88
N GLU A 181 12.54 18.48 4.75
CA GLU A 181 12.19 19.88 4.50
C GLU A 181 10.99 20.31 5.35
N VAL A 182 11.05 21.53 5.87
CA VAL A 182 9.93 22.16 6.56
C VAL A 182 9.03 22.85 5.54
N ILE A 183 7.80 22.39 5.42
CA ILE A 183 6.80 22.97 4.52
C ILE A 183 5.76 23.72 5.38
N ASP A 184 5.57 25.00 5.10
CA ASP A 184 4.49 25.78 5.71
C ASP A 184 3.15 25.38 5.08
N SER A 185 2.10 25.24 5.91
CA SER A 185 0.78 24.82 5.46
C SER A 185 0.17 25.76 4.40
N SER A 186 0.56 27.02 4.38
CA SER A 186 0.12 28.00 3.35
C SER A 186 0.73 27.73 1.97
N MET A 187 1.79 26.93 1.88
CA MET A 187 2.42 26.53 0.61
C MET A 187 1.70 25.36 -0.07
N ILE A 188 0.78 24.71 0.65
CA ILE A 188 -0.01 23.58 0.14
C ILE A 188 -1.33 24.13 -0.39
N ARG A 189 -1.65 23.84 -1.66
CA ARG A 189 -2.82 24.37 -2.38
C ARG A 189 -3.90 23.30 -2.58
#